data_cf28ec2695112dea8aabb1d3f6233a18
#
_entry.id   cf28ec2695112dea8aabb1d3f6233a18
#
_cell.length_a   1.000
_cell.length_b   1.000
_cell.length_c   1.000
_cell.angle_alpha   90.00
_cell.angle_beta   90.00
_cell.angle_gamma   90.00
#
_symmetry.space_group_name_H-M   'P 1'
#
loop_
_entity.id
_entity.type
_entity.pdbx_description
1 polymer ?
#
loop_
_entity_poly.entity_id
_entity_poly.type
_entity_poly.pdbx_seq_one_letter_code
_entity_poly.pdbx_strand_id
1 'polypeptide(L)'
;SELARKTSQYLTSHPDSQSLMDGSTLFLMGIKNMVADLPARNHQSAQVTYISNLDQKAFEQKWIKRKGCSACPMRCSRISKGITSDGEIIIEGPEYETTDALGPMVDNNDPDVVIQANHLCNEYGLDTISTGVCIAFAMECHQRGILDDPHFSLEWGDPTSILGLIEAIALRKGLGDVLA
;
A
#
# COMPACT_ATOMS: atom_id res chain seq x y z
N SER A 1 6.76 -22.01 -26.71
CA SER A 1 7.91 -21.93 -27.63
C SER A 1 9.23 -22.14 -26.88
N GLU A 2 10.30 -22.49 -27.56
CA GLU A 2 11.63 -22.67 -26.96
C GLU A 2 12.14 -21.33 -26.34
N LEU A 3 11.87 -20.22 -27.00
CA LEU A 3 12.22 -18.88 -26.48
C LEU A 3 11.54 -18.63 -25.13
N ALA A 4 10.24 -18.88 -25.01
CA ALA A 4 9.50 -18.68 -23.76
C ALA A 4 10.10 -19.53 -22.61
N ARG A 5 10.49 -20.77 -22.90
CA ARG A 5 11.13 -21.65 -21.91
C ARG A 5 12.51 -21.10 -21.47
N LYS A 6 13.36 -20.68 -22.41
CA LYS A 6 14.67 -20.10 -22.13
C LYS A 6 14.54 -18.80 -21.32
N THR A 7 13.62 -17.91 -21.71
CA THR A 7 13.35 -16.66 -20.98
C THR A 7 12.85 -16.94 -19.56
N SER A 8 11.91 -17.89 -19.39
CA SER A 8 11.44 -18.27 -18.07
C SER A 8 12.56 -18.81 -17.18
N GLN A 9 13.41 -19.70 -17.72
CA GLN A 9 14.57 -20.23 -17.00
C GLN A 9 15.54 -19.12 -16.59
N TYR A 10 15.87 -18.19 -17.50
CA TYR A 10 16.74 -17.07 -17.20
C TYR A 10 16.17 -16.21 -16.07
N LEU A 11 14.91 -15.76 -16.19
CA LEU A 11 14.25 -14.92 -15.20
C LEU A 11 14.23 -15.58 -13.81
N THR A 12 13.86 -16.86 -13.73
CA THR A 12 13.75 -17.54 -12.43
C THR A 12 15.09 -17.93 -11.80
N SER A 13 16.17 -17.93 -12.57
CA SER A 13 17.52 -18.22 -12.06
C SER A 13 18.36 -16.97 -11.79
N HIS A 14 17.92 -15.78 -12.22
CA HIS A 14 18.67 -14.54 -12.03
C HIS A 14 18.60 -14.08 -10.56
N PRO A 15 19.73 -13.72 -9.93
CA PRO A 15 19.74 -13.32 -8.52
C PRO A 15 18.79 -12.16 -8.18
N ASP A 16 18.71 -11.13 -9.03
CA ASP A 16 17.83 -9.98 -8.80
C ASP A 16 16.36 -10.35 -8.83
N SER A 17 16.01 -11.39 -9.59
CA SER A 17 14.64 -11.91 -9.63
C SER A 17 14.25 -12.62 -8.35
N GLN A 18 15.21 -13.15 -7.61
CA GLN A 18 14.95 -13.91 -6.39
C GLN A 18 14.32 -13.04 -5.30
N SER A 19 14.80 -11.82 -5.13
CA SER A 19 14.23 -10.86 -4.17
C SER A 19 12.75 -10.57 -4.44
N LEU A 20 12.38 -10.36 -5.71
CA LEU A 20 10.98 -10.20 -6.13
C LEU A 20 10.16 -11.46 -5.93
N MET A 21 10.74 -12.63 -6.25
CA MET A 21 10.04 -13.91 -6.11
C MET A 21 9.78 -14.27 -4.65
N ASP A 22 10.70 -14.00 -3.75
CA ASP A 22 10.60 -14.34 -2.33
C ASP A 22 9.93 -13.23 -1.51
N GLY A 23 10.28 -11.97 -1.78
CA GLY A 23 9.87 -10.82 -0.99
C GLY A 23 8.66 -10.04 -1.54
N SER A 24 8.07 -10.45 -2.71
CA SER A 24 7.15 -9.56 -3.43
C SER A 24 7.85 -8.23 -3.74
N THR A 25 7.14 -7.21 -4.19
CA THR A 25 7.67 -5.85 -4.28
C THR A 25 7.93 -5.22 -2.90
N LEU A 26 7.36 -5.81 -1.85
CA LEU A 26 7.52 -5.32 -0.46
C LEU A 26 8.96 -5.38 0.06
N PHE A 27 9.86 -6.15 -0.56
CA PHE A 27 11.28 -6.10 -0.20
C PHE A 27 11.88 -4.70 -0.37
N LEU A 28 11.27 -3.86 -1.22
CA LEU A 28 11.69 -2.48 -1.44
C LEU A 28 11.43 -1.57 -0.23
N MET A 29 10.43 -1.83 0.61
CA MET A 29 10.08 -0.99 1.75
C MET A 29 11.31 -0.73 2.66
N GLY A 30 11.96 -1.79 3.10
CA GLY A 30 13.15 -1.68 3.96
C GLY A 30 14.33 -1.01 3.25
N ILE A 31 14.57 -1.34 1.98
CA ILE A 31 15.67 -0.78 1.19
C ILE A 31 15.46 0.73 0.98
N LYS A 32 14.27 1.13 0.53
CA LYS A 32 13.93 2.52 0.30
C LYS A 32 14.05 3.35 1.58
N ASN A 33 13.55 2.83 2.69
CA ASN A 33 13.69 3.49 3.98
C ASN A 33 15.17 3.65 4.39
N MET A 34 16.00 2.62 4.17
CA MET A 34 17.40 2.64 4.54
C MET A 34 18.21 3.71 3.76
N VAL A 35 17.87 3.94 2.49
CA VAL A 35 18.57 4.92 1.63
C VAL A 35 17.90 6.29 1.59
N ALA A 36 16.92 6.55 2.48
CA ALA A 36 16.14 7.79 2.53
C ALA A 36 15.43 8.11 1.20
N ASP A 37 14.76 7.12 0.64
CA ASP A 37 14.01 7.19 -0.62
C ASP A 37 12.60 6.60 -0.45
N LEU A 38 12.05 6.62 0.77
CA LEU A 38 10.69 6.21 1.12
C LEU A 38 9.85 7.45 1.43
N PRO A 39 8.98 7.91 0.51
CA PRO A 39 8.14 9.07 0.77
C PRO A 39 7.25 8.88 2.01
N ALA A 40 7.17 9.89 2.86
CA ALA A 40 6.34 9.86 4.05
C ALA A 40 5.72 11.23 4.34
N ARG A 41 4.52 11.24 4.93
CA ARG A 41 3.77 12.46 5.28
C ARG A 41 3.71 13.45 4.12
N ASN A 42 3.16 13.05 2.99
CA ASN A 42 3.11 13.85 1.77
C ASN A 42 4.47 14.46 1.40
N HIS A 43 5.52 13.61 1.35
CA HIS A 43 6.92 13.98 1.06
C HIS A 43 7.61 14.92 2.07
N GLN A 44 7.06 15.10 3.28
CA GLN A 44 7.73 15.86 4.33
C GLN A 44 8.93 15.11 4.93
N SER A 45 8.97 13.79 4.76
CA SER A 45 10.09 12.93 5.13
C SER A 45 10.37 11.91 4.02
N ALA A 46 11.58 11.37 4.02
CA ALA A 46 12.02 10.29 3.13
C ALA A 46 12.34 8.99 3.91
N GLN A 47 12.01 8.96 5.19
CA GLN A 47 12.21 7.82 6.09
C GLN A 47 11.16 7.81 7.20
N VAL A 48 10.86 6.61 7.73
CA VAL A 48 10.05 6.42 8.92
C VAL A 48 10.79 5.54 9.92
N THR A 49 10.51 5.71 11.21
CA THR A 49 11.13 4.93 12.30
C THR A 49 10.45 3.57 12.50
N TYR A 50 9.22 3.43 12.06
CA TYR A 50 8.37 2.24 12.22
C TYR A 50 8.39 1.29 11.03
N ILE A 51 9.40 1.36 10.15
CA ILE A 51 9.45 0.56 8.91
C ILE A 51 9.30 -0.95 9.17
N SER A 52 9.74 -1.43 10.32
CA SER A 52 9.61 -2.85 10.70
C SER A 52 8.15 -3.33 10.81
N ASN A 53 7.19 -2.41 10.91
CA ASN A 53 5.76 -2.74 10.92
C ASN A 53 5.19 -2.89 9.51
N LEU A 54 5.87 -2.35 8.49
CA LEU A 54 5.41 -2.29 7.11
C LEU A 54 6.39 -2.91 6.10
N ASP A 55 7.49 -3.50 6.57
CA ASP A 55 8.44 -4.18 5.71
C ASP A 55 7.94 -5.57 5.26
N GLN A 56 8.71 -6.23 4.41
CA GLN A 56 8.42 -7.58 3.94
C GLN A 56 8.08 -8.54 5.09
N LYS A 57 8.84 -8.50 6.19
CA LYS A 57 8.70 -9.45 7.31
C LYS A 57 7.37 -9.28 8.04
N ALA A 58 6.89 -8.04 8.16
CA ALA A 58 5.58 -7.76 8.75
C ALA A 58 4.45 -8.40 7.93
N PHE A 59 4.55 -8.32 6.60
CA PHE A 59 3.53 -8.89 5.72
C PHE A 59 3.68 -10.40 5.48
N GLU A 60 4.85 -11.01 5.64
CA GLU A 60 5.04 -12.46 5.52
C GLU A 60 4.09 -13.26 6.41
N GLN A 61 3.80 -12.76 7.60
CA GLN A 61 2.86 -13.40 8.54
C GLN A 61 1.40 -13.35 8.06
N LYS A 62 1.10 -12.46 7.12
CA LYS A 62 -0.22 -12.26 6.53
C LYS A 62 -0.39 -12.95 5.18
N TRP A 63 0.69 -13.45 4.58
CA TRP A 63 0.65 -14.11 3.27
C TRP A 63 0.04 -15.51 3.35
N ILE A 64 -0.89 -15.79 2.45
CA ILE A 64 -1.53 -17.12 2.29
C ILE A 64 -0.85 -17.91 1.17
N LYS A 65 -0.60 -17.25 0.03
CA LYS A 65 0.02 -17.87 -1.14
C LYS A 65 0.60 -16.85 -2.12
N ARG A 66 1.51 -17.34 -2.96
CA ARG A 66 2.01 -16.58 -4.11
C ARG A 66 0.96 -16.50 -5.22
N LYS A 67 0.89 -15.37 -5.89
CA LYS A 67 0.11 -15.16 -7.10
C LYS A 67 0.99 -14.48 -8.16
N GLY A 68 0.61 -14.56 -9.41
CA GLY A 68 1.29 -13.89 -10.51
C GLY A 68 0.37 -13.70 -11.69
N CYS A 69 0.74 -12.79 -12.57
CA CYS A 69 0.04 -12.57 -13.84
C CYS A 69 0.05 -13.83 -14.68
N SER A 70 -0.87 -13.91 -15.66
CA SER A 70 -0.97 -15.04 -16.56
C SER A 70 0.36 -15.33 -17.25
N ALA A 71 0.80 -16.59 -17.16
CA ALA A 71 2.07 -17.08 -17.72
C ALA A 71 3.35 -16.39 -17.22
N CYS A 72 3.30 -15.55 -16.20
CA CYS A 72 4.48 -14.93 -15.61
C CYS A 72 5.20 -15.89 -14.66
N PRO A 73 6.50 -16.19 -14.90
CA PRO A 73 7.26 -17.09 -14.05
C PRO A 73 7.65 -16.48 -12.71
N MET A 74 7.67 -15.15 -12.60
CA MET A 74 8.12 -14.42 -11.40
C MET A 74 7.17 -14.58 -10.23
N ARG A 75 5.85 -14.49 -10.48
CA ARG A 75 4.81 -14.64 -9.46
C ARG A 75 5.10 -13.78 -8.22
N CYS A 76 5.35 -12.49 -8.45
CA CYS A 76 5.75 -11.55 -7.40
C CYS A 76 4.60 -11.11 -6.49
N SER A 77 3.34 -11.23 -6.92
CA SER A 77 2.20 -10.87 -6.07
C SER A 77 1.90 -11.90 -4.98
N ARG A 78 1.17 -11.47 -3.97
CA ARG A 78 0.74 -12.29 -2.83
C ARG A 78 -0.75 -12.21 -2.65
N ILE A 79 -1.34 -13.30 -2.17
CA ILE A 79 -2.65 -13.25 -1.52
C ILE A 79 -2.39 -13.10 -0.04
N SER A 80 -2.93 -12.05 0.53
CA SER A 80 -2.76 -11.68 1.93
C SER A 80 -4.09 -11.73 2.66
N LYS A 81 -4.03 -11.92 3.97
CA LYS A 81 -5.17 -11.77 4.86
C LYS A 81 -4.97 -10.58 5.80
N GLY A 82 -6.03 -9.86 6.07
CA GLY A 82 -6.10 -8.78 7.04
C GLY A 82 -7.27 -8.98 8.00
N ILE A 83 -7.21 -8.27 9.10
CA ILE A 83 -8.27 -8.26 10.13
C ILE A 83 -8.95 -6.91 10.07
N THR A 84 -10.29 -6.92 10.03
CA THR A 84 -11.14 -5.73 10.08
C THR A 84 -12.13 -5.84 11.23
N SER A 85 -12.87 -4.78 11.50
CA SER A 85 -13.99 -4.82 12.47
C SER A 85 -15.03 -5.88 12.14
N ASP A 86 -15.22 -6.19 10.85
CA ASP A 86 -16.25 -7.09 10.32
C ASP A 86 -15.75 -8.53 10.15
N GLY A 87 -14.46 -8.78 10.46
CA GLY A 87 -13.83 -10.08 10.37
C GLY A 87 -12.58 -10.13 9.51
N GLU A 88 -12.22 -11.32 9.05
CA GLU A 88 -11.04 -11.56 8.21
C GLU A 88 -11.38 -11.25 6.74
N ILE A 89 -10.49 -10.52 6.06
CA ILE A 89 -10.54 -10.29 4.61
C ILE A 89 -9.35 -10.94 3.92
N ILE A 90 -9.55 -11.38 2.68
CA ILE A 90 -8.53 -11.98 1.83
C ILE A 90 -8.43 -11.19 0.54
N ILE A 91 -7.25 -10.66 0.25
CA ILE A 91 -7.01 -9.77 -0.90
C ILE A 91 -5.78 -10.20 -1.69
N GLU A 92 -5.68 -9.71 -2.93
CA GLU A 92 -4.41 -9.69 -3.66
C GLU A 92 -3.63 -8.42 -3.30
N GLY A 93 -2.33 -8.58 -3.03
CA GLY A 93 -1.45 -7.50 -2.56
C GLY A 93 -1.35 -7.45 -1.02
N PRO A 94 -1.02 -6.27 -0.46
CA PRO A 94 -0.60 -5.05 -1.18
C PRO A 94 0.78 -5.19 -1.82
N GLU A 95 1.04 -4.39 -2.85
CA GLU A 95 2.36 -4.20 -3.45
C GLU A 95 3.09 -3.02 -2.77
N TYR A 96 4.38 -2.83 -3.07
CA TYR A 96 5.20 -1.76 -2.49
C TYR A 96 4.53 -0.38 -2.59
N GLU A 97 4.10 0.00 -3.79
CA GLU A 97 3.53 1.32 -4.06
C GLU A 97 2.23 1.56 -3.26
N THR A 98 1.40 0.55 -3.15
CA THR A 98 0.18 0.60 -2.33
C THR A 98 0.52 0.73 -0.85
N THR A 99 1.52 -0.04 -0.39
CA THR A 99 1.96 -0.02 1.01
C THR A 99 2.57 1.31 1.39
N ASP A 100 3.34 1.92 0.48
CA ASP A 100 3.90 3.26 0.69
C ASP A 100 2.80 4.33 0.74
N ALA A 101 1.92 4.33 -0.25
CA ALA A 101 0.86 5.35 -0.38
C ALA A 101 -0.17 5.32 0.77
N LEU A 102 -0.52 4.13 1.28
CA LEU A 102 -1.51 3.95 2.35
C LEU A 102 -0.87 3.64 3.73
N GLY A 103 0.45 3.67 3.79
CA GLY A 103 1.27 3.54 4.97
C GLY A 103 2.06 4.83 5.23
N PRO A 104 3.36 4.90 4.89
CA PRO A 104 4.22 6.05 5.15
C PRO A 104 3.68 7.40 4.65
N MET A 105 3.11 7.45 3.46
CA MET A 105 2.57 8.70 2.89
C MET A 105 1.50 9.35 3.78
N VAL A 106 0.64 8.55 4.39
CA VAL A 106 -0.40 8.98 5.34
C VAL A 106 0.01 8.81 6.81
N ASP A 107 1.27 8.46 7.07
CA ASP A 107 1.85 8.15 8.40
C ASP A 107 1.16 7.01 9.16
N ASN A 108 0.58 6.07 8.43
CA ASN A 108 -0.01 4.86 9.00
C ASN A 108 1.07 3.78 9.17
N ASN A 109 1.11 3.14 10.34
CA ASN A 109 2.06 2.08 10.68
C ASN A 109 1.41 0.71 10.90
N ASP A 110 0.11 0.57 10.59
CA ASP A 110 -0.64 -0.67 10.78
C ASP A 110 -0.83 -1.40 9.45
N PRO A 111 -0.26 -2.60 9.27
CA PRO A 111 -0.41 -3.38 8.05
C PRO A 111 -1.85 -3.87 7.81
N ASP A 112 -2.68 -4.03 8.83
CA ASP A 112 -4.09 -4.38 8.63
C ASP A 112 -4.89 -3.22 8.03
N VAL A 113 -4.58 -1.99 8.44
CA VAL A 113 -5.16 -0.78 7.81
C VAL A 113 -4.74 -0.67 6.34
N VAL A 114 -3.46 -0.93 6.02
CA VAL A 114 -2.99 -0.95 4.61
C VAL A 114 -3.74 -1.99 3.79
N ILE A 115 -3.91 -3.21 4.31
CA ILE A 115 -4.64 -4.29 3.64
C ILE A 115 -6.11 -3.91 3.43
N GLN A 116 -6.76 -3.34 4.45
CA GLN A 116 -8.14 -2.90 4.36
C GLN A 116 -8.32 -1.75 3.37
N ALA A 117 -7.43 -0.77 3.37
CA ALA A 117 -7.43 0.34 2.43
C ALA A 117 -7.23 -0.14 0.98
N ASN A 118 -6.30 -1.07 0.75
CA ASN A 118 -6.11 -1.72 -0.55
C ASN A 118 -7.37 -2.45 -1.00
N HIS A 119 -8.04 -3.17 -0.09
CA HIS A 119 -9.31 -3.83 -0.38
C HIS A 119 -10.37 -2.83 -0.82
N LEU A 120 -10.59 -1.77 -0.06
CA LEU A 120 -11.57 -0.72 -0.39
C LEU A 120 -11.29 -0.06 -1.73
N CYS A 121 -10.03 0.30 -2.01
CA CYS A 121 -9.65 0.87 -3.31
C CYS A 121 -10.00 -0.09 -4.46
N ASN A 122 -9.71 -1.39 -4.31
CA ASN A 122 -10.03 -2.39 -5.33
C ASN A 122 -11.55 -2.56 -5.52
N GLU A 123 -12.32 -2.63 -4.44
CA GLU A 123 -13.80 -2.75 -4.51
C GLU A 123 -14.46 -1.53 -5.19
N TYR A 124 -13.92 -0.35 -4.95
CA TYR A 124 -14.41 0.89 -5.55
C TYR A 124 -13.80 1.24 -6.92
N GLY A 125 -12.79 0.49 -7.37
CA GLY A 125 -12.09 0.76 -8.63
C GLY A 125 -11.21 2.01 -8.58
N LEU A 126 -10.65 2.34 -7.41
CA LEU A 126 -9.74 3.46 -7.20
C LEU A 126 -8.28 3.02 -7.36
N ASP A 127 -7.45 3.89 -7.91
CA ASP A 127 -6.00 3.72 -7.87
C ASP A 127 -5.46 3.97 -6.47
N THR A 128 -4.76 2.99 -5.89
CA THR A 128 -4.28 3.05 -4.51
C THR A 128 -3.26 4.15 -4.27
N ILE A 129 -2.39 4.42 -5.26
CA ILE A 129 -1.34 5.44 -5.17
C ILE A 129 -1.97 6.82 -5.14
N SER A 130 -2.78 7.14 -6.16
CA SER A 130 -3.46 8.43 -6.26
C SER A 130 -4.34 8.71 -5.04
N THR A 131 -5.07 7.70 -4.57
CA THR A 131 -5.94 7.83 -3.40
C THR A 131 -5.12 8.13 -2.14
N GLY A 132 -4.02 7.40 -1.89
CA GLY A 132 -3.15 7.64 -0.74
C GLY A 132 -2.52 9.03 -0.78
N VAL A 133 -2.05 9.48 -1.95
CA VAL A 133 -1.48 10.82 -2.15
C VAL A 133 -2.53 11.92 -1.91
N CYS A 134 -3.75 11.77 -2.41
CA CYS A 134 -4.83 12.73 -2.15
C CYS A 134 -5.17 12.83 -0.67
N ILE A 135 -5.25 11.70 0.03
CA ILE A 135 -5.48 11.67 1.49
C ILE A 135 -4.32 12.34 2.24
N ALA A 136 -3.07 12.02 1.88
CA ALA A 136 -1.89 12.64 2.49
C ALA A 136 -1.86 14.16 2.26
N PHE A 137 -2.26 14.63 1.10
CA PHE A 137 -2.39 16.05 0.81
C PHE A 137 -3.46 16.71 1.69
N ALA A 138 -4.62 16.08 1.90
CA ALA A 138 -5.66 16.59 2.78
C ALA A 138 -5.16 16.67 4.23
N MET A 139 -4.43 15.66 4.72
CA MET A 139 -3.81 15.66 6.05
C MET A 139 -2.77 16.77 6.20
N GLU A 140 -1.96 17.04 5.17
CA GLU A 140 -1.04 18.17 5.18
C GLU A 140 -1.77 19.51 5.21
N CYS A 141 -2.84 19.68 4.43
CA CYS A 141 -3.67 20.88 4.46
C CYS A 141 -4.26 21.11 5.86
N HIS A 142 -4.73 20.05 6.53
CA HIS A 142 -5.19 20.10 7.90
C HIS A 142 -4.07 20.52 8.86
N GLN A 143 -2.93 19.85 8.80
CA GLN A 143 -1.74 20.18 9.62
C GLN A 143 -1.34 21.65 9.50
N ARG A 144 -1.52 22.24 8.31
CA ARG A 144 -1.23 23.67 8.04
C ARG A 144 -2.37 24.61 8.42
N GLY A 145 -3.48 24.13 8.94
CA GLY A 145 -4.66 24.92 9.28
C GLY A 145 -5.40 25.49 8.05
N ILE A 146 -5.24 24.89 6.88
CA ILE A 146 -5.89 25.31 5.62
C ILE A 146 -7.21 24.57 5.43
N LEU A 147 -7.29 23.33 5.90
CA LEU A 147 -8.45 22.44 5.77
C LEU A 147 -8.88 21.94 7.16
N ASP A 148 -10.17 21.99 7.40
CA ASP A 148 -10.81 21.30 8.52
C ASP A 148 -12.09 20.63 8.01
N ASP A 149 -12.44 19.46 8.57
CA ASP A 149 -13.63 18.71 8.16
C ASP A 149 -14.37 18.19 9.41
N PRO A 150 -15.70 18.36 9.50
CA PRO A 150 -16.46 17.96 10.68
C PRO A 150 -16.62 16.42 10.81
N HIS A 151 -16.33 15.65 9.79
CA HIS A 151 -16.51 14.19 9.75
C HIS A 151 -15.21 13.41 9.84
N PHE A 152 -14.07 14.02 9.47
CA PHE A 152 -12.74 13.39 9.46
C PHE A 152 -11.77 14.22 10.29
N SER A 153 -11.03 13.58 11.18
CA SER A 153 -10.03 14.26 11.99
C SER A 153 -8.86 14.78 11.15
N LEU A 154 -8.57 14.15 10.02
CA LEU A 154 -7.45 14.40 9.10
C LEU A 154 -6.07 14.41 9.80
N GLU A 155 -6.00 13.85 11.01
CA GLU A 155 -4.73 13.65 11.71
C GLU A 155 -3.90 12.58 11.02
N TRP A 156 -2.57 12.78 11.03
CA TRP A 156 -1.65 11.82 10.46
C TRP A 156 -1.81 10.44 11.11
N GLY A 157 -1.95 9.42 10.26
CA GLY A 157 -2.05 8.03 10.69
C GLY A 157 -3.39 7.61 11.27
N ASP A 158 -4.41 8.48 11.26
CA ASP A 158 -5.74 8.11 11.74
C ASP A 158 -6.43 7.10 10.82
N PRO A 159 -6.61 5.83 11.25
CA PRO A 159 -7.21 4.80 10.41
C PRO A 159 -8.65 5.12 9.99
N THR A 160 -9.40 5.79 10.87
CA THR A 160 -10.79 6.15 10.61
C THR A 160 -10.89 7.15 9.46
N SER A 161 -10.04 8.16 9.47
CA SER A 161 -9.96 9.13 8.37
C SER A 161 -9.45 8.49 7.08
N ILE A 162 -8.41 7.66 7.14
CA ILE A 162 -7.87 6.99 5.95
C ILE A 162 -8.94 6.13 5.26
N LEU A 163 -9.58 5.22 5.99
CA LEU A 163 -10.57 4.30 5.43
C LEU A 163 -11.85 5.02 5.01
N GLY A 164 -12.33 5.97 5.82
CA GLY A 164 -13.53 6.74 5.52
C GLY A 164 -13.38 7.67 4.33
N LEU A 165 -12.19 8.25 4.13
CA LEU A 165 -11.92 9.09 2.95
C LEU A 165 -11.85 8.28 1.65
N ILE A 166 -11.37 7.03 1.66
CA ILE A 166 -11.43 6.16 0.49
C ILE A 166 -12.88 6.00 0.03
N GLU A 167 -13.79 5.68 0.96
CA GLU A 167 -15.22 5.56 0.65
C GLU A 167 -15.82 6.89 0.21
N ALA A 168 -15.50 7.98 0.89
CA ALA A 168 -16.01 9.32 0.56
C ALA A 168 -15.56 9.75 -0.84
N ILE A 169 -14.30 9.49 -1.24
CA ILE A 169 -13.77 9.74 -2.58
C ILE A 169 -14.53 8.92 -3.62
N ALA A 170 -14.66 7.62 -3.39
CA ALA A 170 -15.36 6.71 -4.30
C ALA A 170 -16.82 7.13 -4.55
N LEU A 171 -17.50 7.56 -3.50
CA LEU A 171 -18.91 7.95 -3.55
C LEU A 171 -19.13 9.46 -3.81
N ARG A 172 -18.06 10.23 -3.96
CA ARG A 172 -18.08 11.69 -4.17
C ARG A 172 -18.91 12.42 -3.10
N LYS A 173 -18.67 12.13 -1.83
CA LYS A 173 -19.41 12.68 -0.69
C LYS A 173 -18.56 13.65 0.13
N GLY A 174 -19.09 14.84 0.41
CA GLY A 174 -18.43 15.82 1.27
C GLY A 174 -17.02 16.15 0.79
N LEU A 175 -16.02 16.05 1.68
CA LEU A 175 -14.61 16.25 1.34
C LEU A 175 -14.14 15.30 0.23
N GLY A 176 -14.68 14.09 0.18
CA GLY A 176 -14.33 13.11 -0.86
C GLY A 176 -14.69 13.58 -2.28
N ASP A 177 -15.70 14.42 -2.48
CA ASP A 177 -16.01 14.99 -3.80
C ASP A 177 -14.95 16.01 -4.27
N VAL A 178 -14.31 16.68 -3.32
CA VAL A 178 -13.22 17.62 -3.61
C VAL A 178 -11.91 16.88 -3.96
N LEU A 179 -11.68 15.72 -3.35
CA LEU A 179 -10.47 14.92 -3.50
C LEU A 179 -10.51 13.94 -4.69
N ALA A 180 -11.69 13.75 -5.32
CA ALA A 180 -11.95 12.76 -6.38
C ALA A 180 -11.61 13.22 -7.81
#